data_bfcdd67bc670de7aca102bf244d41bc0
#
_entry.id   bfcdd67bc670de7aca102bf244d41bc0
#
_cell.length_a   1.000
_cell.length_b   1.000
_cell.length_c   1.000
_cell.angle_alpha   90.00
_cell.angle_beta   90.00
_cell.angle_gamma   90.00
#
_symmetry.space_group_name_H-M   'P 1'
#
loop_
_entity.id
_entity.type
_entity.pdbx_description
1 polymer ?
#
loop_
_entity_poly.entity_id
_entity_poly.type
_entity_poly.pdbx_seq_one_letter_code
_entity_poly.pdbx_strand_id
1 'polypeptide(L)'
;MIYEVCIMKKCRKKIYCILLTTIVMCATILSSYTTANAAMSKSEQHKLYKTTMKNYVKKVKAAYKRNSPEHNTGSLWRKVMYLFVDIDKNGIDELVMRYADPKQERNTALGLGYAESTTIYTIKNGKVITVLDHTDVNPLRHDNFVHIFKNRSRIDMGLWHGYDDHTFCKYSNGKLYTNSNTIWMAATSSSWSYNQKRISRSSYQAKYKSLTNNGKGYTMKIYN
;
A
#
# COMPACT_ATOMS: atom_id res chain seq x y z
N MET A 1 -49.95 30.25 34.36
CA MET A 1 -49.73 28.82 34.02
C MET A 1 -49.94 28.48 32.51
N ILE A 2 -50.96 28.99 31.83
CA ILE A 2 -51.19 28.67 30.39
C ILE A 2 -50.17 29.37 29.45
N TYR A 3 -49.67 30.56 29.78
CA TYR A 3 -48.72 31.32 28.97
C TYR A 3 -47.32 30.72 28.94
N GLU A 4 -46.82 30.13 29.99
CA GLU A 4 -45.50 29.50 30.08
C GLU A 4 -45.41 28.20 29.25
N VAL A 5 -46.51 27.44 29.20
CA VAL A 5 -46.56 26.18 28.45
C VAL A 5 -46.50 26.45 26.92
N CYS A 6 -47.05 27.61 26.46
CA CYS A 6 -47.04 28.01 25.05
C CYS A 6 -45.63 28.42 24.58
N ILE A 7 -44.89 29.14 25.44
CA ILE A 7 -43.51 29.58 25.15
C ILE A 7 -42.54 28.37 25.09
N MET A 8 -42.68 27.43 26.00
CA MET A 8 -41.84 26.22 25.99
C MET A 8 -42.07 25.33 24.76
N LYS A 9 -43.32 25.20 24.29
CA LYS A 9 -43.62 24.46 23.04
C LYS A 9 -43.03 25.13 21.80
N LYS A 10 -43.04 26.48 21.73
CA LYS A 10 -42.46 27.24 20.61
C LYS A 10 -40.94 27.20 20.60
N CYS A 11 -40.27 27.23 21.74
CA CYS A 11 -38.82 27.04 21.88
C CYS A 11 -38.37 25.62 21.48
N ARG A 12 -39.08 24.58 21.93
CA ARG A 12 -38.75 23.18 21.56
C ARG A 12 -38.82 22.99 20.03
N LYS A 13 -39.84 23.49 19.35
CA LYS A 13 -39.94 23.41 17.87
C LYS A 13 -38.76 24.09 17.17
N LYS A 14 -38.30 25.26 17.63
CA LYS A 14 -37.13 25.95 17.05
C LYS A 14 -35.85 25.19 17.28
N ILE A 15 -35.64 24.59 18.46
CA ILE A 15 -34.45 23.77 18.76
C ILE A 15 -34.42 22.51 17.90
N TYR A 16 -35.56 21.83 17.68
CA TYR A 16 -35.65 20.67 16.79
C TYR A 16 -35.33 21.02 15.34
N CYS A 17 -35.84 22.18 14.83
CA CYS A 17 -35.50 22.61 13.48
C CYS A 17 -34.02 22.94 13.29
N ILE A 18 -33.38 23.57 14.28
CA ILE A 18 -31.93 23.86 14.23
C ILE A 18 -31.11 22.59 14.28
N LEU A 19 -31.45 21.61 15.14
CA LEU A 19 -30.79 20.31 15.22
C LEU A 19 -30.95 19.51 13.92
N LEU A 20 -32.14 19.50 13.31
CA LEU A 20 -32.34 18.79 12.05
C LEU A 20 -31.54 19.42 10.89
N THR A 21 -31.48 20.75 10.81
CA THR A 21 -30.71 21.44 9.77
C THR A 21 -29.20 21.22 9.93
N THR A 22 -28.68 21.19 11.15
CA THR A 22 -27.26 20.89 11.40
C THR A 22 -26.92 19.44 11.05
N ILE A 23 -27.77 18.47 11.37
CA ILE A 23 -27.58 17.06 11.02
C ILE A 23 -27.59 16.89 9.49
N VAL A 24 -28.50 17.49 8.76
CA VAL A 24 -28.58 17.43 7.29
C VAL A 24 -27.34 18.11 6.67
N MET A 25 -26.89 19.26 7.17
CA MET A 25 -25.68 19.92 6.70
C MET A 25 -24.42 19.06 6.95
N CYS A 26 -24.29 18.44 8.14
CA CYS A 26 -23.19 17.55 8.41
C CYS A 26 -23.20 16.29 7.53
N ALA A 27 -24.38 15.74 7.23
CA ALA A 27 -24.52 14.57 6.35
C ALA A 27 -24.15 14.90 4.89
N THR A 28 -24.52 16.10 4.40
CA THR A 28 -24.15 16.54 3.04
C THR A 28 -22.66 16.85 2.91
N ILE A 29 -22.02 17.40 3.93
CA ILE A 29 -20.57 17.64 3.93
C ILE A 29 -19.81 16.31 3.97
N LEU A 30 -20.21 15.36 4.81
CA LEU A 30 -19.59 14.04 4.87
C LEU A 30 -19.76 13.26 3.57
N SER A 31 -20.88 13.33 2.89
CA SER A 31 -21.10 12.66 1.61
C SER A 31 -20.26 13.28 0.48
N SER A 32 -19.99 14.58 0.48
CA SER A 32 -19.17 15.23 -0.54
C SER A 32 -17.66 14.90 -0.42
N TYR A 33 -17.16 14.60 0.79
CA TYR A 33 -15.77 14.19 0.97
C TYR A 33 -15.49 12.74 0.52
N THR A 34 -16.48 11.85 0.55
CA THR A 34 -16.31 10.46 0.13
C THR A 34 -16.54 10.25 -1.36
N THR A 35 -17.27 11.13 -2.04
CA THR A 35 -17.68 10.92 -3.43
C THR A 35 -16.68 11.41 -4.48
N ALA A 36 -15.76 12.33 -4.14
CA ALA A 36 -14.85 12.89 -5.14
C ALA A 36 -13.83 11.87 -5.70
N ASN A 37 -13.44 10.85 -4.94
CA ASN A 37 -12.50 9.81 -5.40
C ASN A 37 -13.22 8.52 -5.87
N ALA A 38 -14.43 8.25 -5.39
CA ALA A 38 -15.17 7.03 -5.77
C ALA A 38 -15.79 7.11 -7.16
N ALA A 39 -15.85 8.31 -7.77
CA ALA A 39 -16.46 8.52 -9.08
C ALA A 39 -15.49 8.31 -10.27
N MET A 40 -14.17 8.18 -10.01
CA MET A 40 -13.19 8.04 -11.09
C MET A 40 -13.15 6.61 -11.61
N SER A 41 -13.39 6.41 -12.90
CA SER A 41 -13.28 5.08 -13.52
C SER A 41 -11.85 4.54 -13.48
N LYS A 42 -11.68 3.22 -13.49
CA LYS A 42 -10.35 2.59 -13.54
C LYS A 42 -9.51 3.07 -14.74
N SER A 43 -10.17 3.30 -15.88
CA SER A 43 -9.51 3.83 -17.08
C SER A 43 -8.92 5.23 -16.86
N GLU A 44 -9.67 6.12 -16.21
CA GLU A 44 -9.21 7.46 -15.85
C GLU A 44 -8.07 7.42 -14.83
N GLN A 45 -8.18 6.57 -13.81
CA GLN A 45 -7.11 6.34 -12.84
C GLN A 45 -5.82 5.91 -13.55
N HIS A 46 -5.88 4.90 -14.41
CA HIS A 46 -4.72 4.40 -15.15
C HIS A 46 -4.13 5.44 -16.11
N LYS A 47 -4.96 6.32 -16.68
CA LYS A 47 -4.53 7.44 -17.52
C LYS A 47 -3.67 8.45 -16.73
N LEU A 48 -4.06 8.78 -15.50
CA LEU A 48 -3.29 9.66 -14.62
C LEU A 48 -1.90 9.09 -14.30
N TYR A 49 -1.75 7.78 -14.19
CA TYR A 49 -0.48 7.15 -13.89
C TYR A 49 0.52 7.13 -15.05
N LYS A 50 0.11 7.38 -16.32
CA LYS A 50 1.00 7.26 -17.49
C LYS A 50 2.27 8.10 -17.36
N THR A 51 2.16 9.35 -16.93
CA THR A 51 3.32 10.24 -16.75
C THR A 51 4.22 9.73 -15.63
N THR A 52 3.64 9.29 -14.50
CA THR A 52 4.36 8.71 -13.37
C THR A 52 5.15 7.48 -13.78
N MET A 53 4.56 6.58 -14.58
CA MET A 53 5.24 5.39 -15.09
C MET A 53 6.46 5.77 -15.96
N LYS A 54 6.31 6.73 -16.86
CA LYS A 54 7.43 7.22 -17.70
C LYS A 54 8.56 7.83 -16.85
N ASN A 55 8.20 8.61 -15.81
CA ASN A 55 9.17 9.24 -14.94
C ASN A 55 9.91 8.19 -14.08
N TYR A 56 9.22 7.16 -13.59
CA TYR A 56 9.84 6.05 -12.88
C TYR A 56 10.89 5.34 -13.77
N VAL A 57 10.55 5.02 -15.01
CA VAL A 57 11.48 4.38 -15.94
C VAL A 57 12.74 5.23 -16.14
N LYS A 58 12.59 6.54 -16.34
CA LYS A 58 13.74 7.47 -16.47
C LYS A 58 14.59 7.49 -15.18
N LYS A 59 13.96 7.58 -14.01
CA LYS A 59 14.62 7.58 -12.69
C LYS A 59 15.47 6.32 -12.50
N VAL A 60 14.90 5.15 -12.73
CA VAL A 60 15.55 3.86 -12.54
C VAL A 60 16.70 3.68 -13.52
N LYS A 61 16.49 3.96 -14.81
CA LYS A 61 17.56 3.87 -15.83
C LYS A 61 18.73 4.80 -15.51
N ALA A 62 18.46 6.03 -15.07
CA ALA A 62 19.52 6.98 -14.71
C ALA A 62 20.29 6.56 -13.45
N ALA A 63 19.59 6.01 -12.45
CA ALA A 63 20.22 5.51 -11.23
C ALA A 63 21.12 4.31 -11.52
N TYR A 64 20.66 3.38 -12.35
CA TYR A 64 21.41 2.19 -12.70
C TYR A 64 22.68 2.52 -13.49
N LYS A 65 22.59 3.45 -14.45
CA LYS A 65 23.76 3.89 -15.25
C LYS A 65 24.86 4.51 -14.36
N ARG A 66 24.50 5.17 -13.26
CA ARG A 66 25.46 5.81 -12.34
C ARG A 66 26.18 4.84 -11.43
N ASN A 67 25.49 3.78 -11.00
CA ASN A 67 25.95 2.93 -9.90
C ASN A 67 26.58 1.60 -10.34
N SER A 68 26.60 1.27 -11.62
CA SER A 68 27.13 0.00 -12.12
C SER A 68 27.85 0.14 -13.46
N PRO A 69 29.04 0.78 -13.52
CA PRO A 69 29.85 0.75 -14.75
C PRO A 69 30.34 -0.65 -15.07
N GLU A 70 30.63 -1.50 -14.07
CA GLU A 70 31.25 -2.81 -14.23
C GLU A 70 30.29 -4.01 -14.19
N HIS A 71 29.05 -3.84 -13.70
CA HIS A 71 28.06 -4.92 -13.56
C HIS A 71 27.01 -4.91 -14.68
N ASN A 72 27.35 -4.44 -15.85
CA ASN A 72 26.44 -4.35 -17.01
C ASN A 72 25.88 -5.71 -17.47
N THR A 73 26.46 -6.82 -17.07
CA THR A 73 25.96 -8.17 -17.40
C THR A 73 24.68 -8.54 -16.61
N GLY A 74 24.49 -8.00 -15.40
CA GLY A 74 23.29 -8.24 -14.62
C GLY A 74 22.07 -7.42 -15.06
N SER A 75 22.28 -6.30 -15.74
CA SER A 75 21.19 -5.39 -16.16
C SER A 75 20.31 -5.93 -17.28
N LEU A 76 20.81 -6.88 -18.08
CA LEU A 76 20.06 -7.49 -19.19
C LEU A 76 18.83 -8.30 -18.75
N TRP A 77 18.83 -8.78 -17.51
CA TRP A 77 17.77 -9.63 -16.97
C TRP A 77 16.65 -8.84 -16.32
N ARG A 78 16.92 -7.61 -15.87
CA ARG A 78 15.98 -6.80 -15.11
C ARG A 78 15.07 -6.01 -16.03
N LYS A 79 13.81 -5.93 -15.65
CA LYS A 79 12.77 -5.19 -16.35
C LYS A 79 12.05 -4.24 -15.40
N VAL A 80 11.57 -3.14 -15.92
CA VAL A 80 10.56 -2.35 -15.24
C VAL A 80 9.25 -3.10 -15.35
N MET A 81 8.60 -3.31 -14.22
CA MET A 81 7.32 -3.99 -14.12
C MET A 81 6.31 -3.10 -13.38
N TYR A 82 5.04 -3.31 -13.64
CA TYR A 82 3.97 -2.56 -12.99
C TYR A 82 2.77 -3.45 -12.66
N LEU A 83 1.99 -2.98 -11.69
CA LEU A 83 0.73 -3.56 -11.29
C LEU A 83 -0.23 -2.44 -10.91
N PHE A 84 -1.48 -2.53 -11.36
CA PHE A 84 -2.58 -1.75 -10.82
C PHE A 84 -3.39 -2.64 -9.88
N VAL A 85 -3.56 -2.20 -8.65
CA VAL A 85 -4.22 -2.98 -7.59
C VAL A 85 -4.85 -2.06 -6.55
N ASP A 86 -6.10 -2.28 -6.24
CA ASP A 86 -6.80 -1.62 -5.12
C ASP A 86 -6.44 -2.38 -3.83
N ILE A 87 -5.40 -1.90 -3.13
CA ILE A 87 -4.81 -2.59 -1.97
C ILE A 87 -5.77 -2.57 -0.77
N ASP A 88 -6.44 -1.46 -0.52
CA ASP A 88 -7.31 -1.26 0.65
C ASP A 88 -8.81 -1.32 0.36
N LYS A 89 -9.17 -1.61 -0.90
CA LYS A 89 -10.54 -1.75 -1.40
C LYS A 89 -11.36 -0.46 -1.28
N ASN A 90 -10.70 0.68 -1.50
CA ASN A 90 -11.33 1.99 -1.47
C ASN A 90 -11.86 2.46 -2.85
N GLY A 91 -11.69 1.63 -3.89
CA GLY A 91 -12.09 1.94 -5.27
C GLY A 91 -10.99 2.62 -6.10
N ILE A 92 -9.86 2.98 -5.50
CA ILE A 92 -8.70 3.55 -6.20
C ILE A 92 -7.66 2.43 -6.39
N ASP A 93 -7.23 2.22 -7.64
CA ASP A 93 -6.09 1.34 -7.88
C ASP A 93 -4.79 2.07 -7.53
N GLU A 94 -3.97 1.48 -6.69
CA GLU A 94 -2.58 1.87 -6.56
C GLU A 94 -1.78 1.41 -7.78
N LEU A 95 -0.80 2.22 -8.19
CA LEU A 95 0.22 1.83 -9.13
C LEU A 95 1.46 1.35 -8.35
N VAL A 96 1.80 0.10 -8.50
CA VAL A 96 3.05 -0.47 -8.00
C VAL A 96 4.03 -0.55 -9.16
N MET A 97 5.18 0.12 -9.03
CA MET A 97 6.28 0.06 -10.00
C MET A 97 7.45 -0.69 -9.38
N ARG A 98 8.07 -1.59 -10.15
CA ARG A 98 9.24 -2.36 -9.72
C ARG A 98 10.29 -2.43 -10.80
N TYR A 99 11.54 -2.55 -10.35
CA TYR A 99 12.67 -2.89 -11.19
C TYR A 99 13.30 -4.18 -10.65
N ALA A 100 13.13 -5.28 -11.35
CA ALA A 100 13.54 -6.60 -10.89
C ALA A 100 13.71 -7.59 -12.06
N ASP A 101 14.26 -8.77 -11.76
CA ASP A 101 14.28 -9.90 -12.68
C ASP A 101 12.90 -10.56 -12.77
N PRO A 102 12.23 -10.55 -13.95
CA PRO A 102 10.91 -11.17 -14.11
C PRO A 102 10.88 -12.68 -13.85
N LYS A 103 12.03 -13.36 -13.95
CA LYS A 103 12.12 -14.80 -13.67
C LYS A 103 12.08 -15.05 -12.17
N GLN A 104 12.81 -14.25 -11.38
CA GLN A 104 12.79 -14.33 -9.92
C GLN A 104 11.41 -13.97 -9.36
N GLU A 105 10.76 -12.95 -9.90
CA GLU A 105 9.39 -12.57 -9.53
C GLU A 105 8.36 -13.69 -9.71
N ARG A 106 8.51 -14.53 -10.74
CA ARG A 106 7.59 -15.66 -10.96
C ARG A 106 7.85 -16.85 -10.04
N ASN A 107 9.08 -17.01 -9.60
CA ASN A 107 9.49 -18.15 -8.78
C ASN A 107 9.25 -17.92 -7.28
N THR A 108 9.00 -16.70 -6.86
CA THR A 108 8.70 -16.41 -5.47
C THR A 108 7.21 -16.64 -5.21
N ALA A 109 6.88 -17.78 -4.60
CA ALA A 109 5.52 -18.11 -4.13
C ALA A 109 4.99 -17.11 -3.07
N LEU A 110 5.76 -16.10 -2.71
CA LEU A 110 5.58 -15.18 -1.59
C LEU A 110 5.16 -13.76 -2.03
N GLY A 111 4.49 -13.61 -3.15
CA GLY A 111 4.14 -12.28 -3.63
C GLY A 111 5.22 -11.69 -4.52
N LEU A 112 5.43 -10.39 -4.45
CA LEU A 112 6.45 -9.72 -5.25
C LEU A 112 7.84 -10.01 -4.66
N GLY A 113 8.70 -10.74 -5.38
CA GLY A 113 10.02 -11.17 -4.92
C GLY A 113 11.02 -10.03 -4.69
N TYR A 114 12.30 -10.36 -4.65
CA TYR A 114 13.38 -9.38 -4.49
C TYR A 114 13.39 -8.39 -5.65
N ALA A 115 13.30 -7.11 -5.34
CA ALA A 115 13.39 -6.05 -6.32
C ALA A 115 14.39 -5.00 -5.87
N GLU A 116 15.12 -4.46 -6.82
CA GLU A 116 16.08 -3.38 -6.57
C GLU A 116 15.40 -2.04 -6.33
N SER A 117 14.15 -1.94 -6.75
CA SER A 117 13.35 -0.74 -6.52
C SER A 117 11.88 -1.12 -6.52
N THR A 118 11.16 -0.67 -5.52
CA THR A 118 9.70 -0.74 -5.47
C THR A 118 9.16 0.62 -5.05
N THR A 119 8.29 1.19 -5.88
CA THR A 119 7.59 2.43 -5.55
C THR A 119 6.09 2.23 -5.70
N ILE A 120 5.32 2.69 -4.72
CA ILE A 120 3.86 2.61 -4.71
C ILE A 120 3.31 4.02 -4.79
N TYR A 121 2.39 4.23 -5.72
CA TYR A 121 1.68 5.48 -5.92
C TYR A 121 0.18 5.26 -5.74
N THR A 122 -0.52 6.30 -5.29
CA THR A 122 -1.99 6.34 -5.25
C THR A 122 -2.50 7.67 -5.81
N ILE A 123 -3.81 7.76 -6.01
CA ILE A 123 -4.48 8.99 -6.42
C ILE A 123 -5.20 9.58 -5.20
N LYS A 124 -4.89 10.83 -4.88
CA LYS A 124 -5.55 11.60 -3.84
C LYS A 124 -5.92 12.99 -4.36
N ASN A 125 -7.19 13.36 -4.22
CA ASN A 125 -7.68 14.64 -4.73
C ASN A 125 -7.33 14.88 -6.22
N GLY A 126 -7.50 13.85 -7.06
CA GLY A 126 -7.21 13.89 -8.50
C GLY A 126 -5.72 13.97 -8.87
N LYS A 127 -4.80 13.85 -7.89
CA LYS A 127 -3.35 13.91 -8.11
C LYS A 127 -2.68 12.60 -7.72
N VAL A 128 -1.68 12.19 -8.50
CA VAL A 128 -0.83 11.05 -8.15
C VAL A 128 0.13 11.47 -7.06
N ILE A 129 0.17 10.72 -5.97
CA ILE A 129 1.10 10.90 -4.86
C ILE A 129 1.89 9.62 -4.62
N THR A 130 3.12 9.75 -4.10
CA THR A 130 3.94 8.61 -3.68
C THR A 130 3.54 8.19 -2.26
N VAL A 131 3.26 6.90 -2.09
CA VAL A 131 2.96 6.27 -0.79
C VAL A 131 4.21 5.66 -0.18
N LEU A 132 4.98 4.95 -1.01
CA LEU A 132 6.21 4.27 -0.64
C LEU A 132 7.22 4.47 -1.77
N ASP A 133 8.40 4.94 -1.44
CA ASP A 133 9.56 4.95 -2.34
C ASP A 133 10.66 4.12 -1.68
N HIS A 134 10.68 2.84 -2.02
CA HIS A 134 11.71 1.90 -1.60
C HIS A 134 12.61 1.61 -2.81
N THR A 135 13.44 2.59 -3.12
CA THR A 135 14.43 2.50 -4.18
C THR A 135 15.77 2.21 -3.53
N ASP A 136 16.12 0.94 -3.41
CA ASP A 136 17.49 0.56 -3.09
C ASP A 136 18.31 0.64 -4.38
N VAL A 137 19.15 1.65 -4.46
CA VAL A 137 20.02 1.90 -5.63
C VAL A 137 21.36 1.18 -5.46
N ASN A 138 21.56 0.46 -4.35
CA ASN A 138 22.75 -0.31 -4.13
C ASN A 138 22.56 -1.74 -4.66
N PRO A 139 23.18 -2.11 -5.81
CA PRO A 139 23.04 -3.42 -6.41
C PRO A 139 23.61 -4.56 -5.56
N LEU A 140 24.29 -4.24 -4.46
CA LEU A 140 24.88 -5.21 -3.52
C LEU A 140 23.96 -5.51 -2.32
N ARG A 141 22.85 -4.77 -2.14
CA ARG A 141 21.87 -5.03 -1.08
C ARG A 141 20.60 -5.64 -1.66
N HIS A 142 20.62 -6.95 -1.87
CA HIS A 142 19.43 -7.73 -2.27
C HIS A 142 18.51 -8.10 -1.10
N ASP A 143 18.70 -7.48 0.05
CA ASP A 143 18.16 -7.94 1.32
C ASP A 143 16.78 -7.36 1.63
N ASN A 144 16.39 -6.30 0.92
CA ASN A 144 15.13 -5.61 1.15
C ASN A 144 14.03 -6.10 0.20
N PHE A 145 12.85 -6.38 0.73
CA PHE A 145 11.69 -6.75 -0.10
C PHE A 145 10.45 -5.97 0.29
N VAL A 146 9.56 -5.80 -0.69
CA VAL A 146 8.22 -5.24 -0.50
C VAL A 146 7.23 -6.24 -1.08
N HIS A 147 6.36 -6.80 -0.25
CA HIS A 147 5.33 -7.74 -0.68
C HIS A 147 3.93 -7.16 -0.52
N ILE A 148 3.08 -7.41 -1.51
CA ILE A 148 1.66 -7.07 -1.49
C ILE A 148 0.87 -8.35 -1.72
N PHE A 149 0.05 -8.72 -0.74
CA PHE A 149 -0.71 -9.97 -0.79
C PHE A 149 -2.17 -9.72 -1.16
N LYS A 150 -2.74 -10.63 -1.95
CA LYS A 150 -4.14 -10.54 -2.37
C LYS A 150 -5.08 -10.49 -1.15
N ASN A 151 -6.06 -9.60 -1.23
CA ASN A 151 -7.09 -9.42 -0.20
C ASN A 151 -6.51 -9.07 1.19
N ARG A 152 -5.39 -8.37 1.23
CA ARG A 152 -4.78 -7.84 2.45
C ARG A 152 -4.49 -6.34 2.27
N SER A 153 -5.02 -5.52 3.18
CA SER A 153 -4.72 -4.07 3.24
C SER A 153 -3.45 -3.84 4.06
N ARG A 154 -2.40 -4.62 3.76
CA ARG A 154 -1.08 -4.52 4.38
C ARG A 154 0.00 -4.67 3.34
N ILE A 155 1.07 -3.92 3.55
CA ILE A 155 2.30 -4.00 2.78
C ILE A 155 3.35 -4.58 3.71
N ASP A 156 3.98 -5.67 3.28
CA ASP A 156 5.09 -6.28 3.98
C ASP A 156 6.39 -5.67 3.47
N MET A 157 7.10 -5.00 4.35
CA MET A 157 8.44 -4.49 4.10
C MET A 157 9.39 -5.30 4.97
N GLY A 158 10.31 -6.00 4.38
CA GLY A 158 11.17 -6.90 5.12
C GLY A 158 12.62 -6.84 4.70
N LEU A 159 13.44 -7.53 5.49
CA LEU A 159 14.86 -7.73 5.27
C LEU A 159 15.15 -9.22 5.29
N TRP A 160 16.08 -9.65 4.44
CA TRP A 160 16.62 -10.99 4.49
C TRP A 160 18.13 -10.92 4.74
N HIS A 161 18.57 -11.37 5.91
CA HIS A 161 19.97 -11.42 6.33
C HIS A 161 20.35 -12.81 6.86
N GLY A 162 19.93 -13.87 6.15
CA GLY A 162 20.03 -15.25 6.65
C GLY A 162 18.92 -15.61 7.64
N TYR A 163 17.99 -14.68 7.88
CA TYR A 163 16.73 -14.87 8.57
C TYR A 163 15.66 -13.95 7.95
N ASP A 164 14.41 -14.33 8.07
CA ASP A 164 13.30 -13.55 7.51
C ASP A 164 12.81 -12.55 8.56
N ASP A 165 12.92 -11.27 8.25
CA ASP A 165 12.29 -10.18 8.99
C ASP A 165 11.15 -9.59 8.17
N HIS A 166 9.95 -9.59 8.74
CA HIS A 166 8.75 -9.06 8.13
C HIS A 166 8.17 -7.89 8.93
N THR A 167 7.84 -6.83 8.24
CA THR A 167 7.21 -5.64 8.78
C THR A 167 5.90 -5.37 8.04
N PHE A 168 4.80 -5.92 8.55
CA PHE A 168 3.47 -5.76 7.94
C PHE A 168 2.85 -4.42 8.35
N CYS A 169 2.98 -3.42 7.50
CA CYS A 169 2.40 -2.09 7.69
C CYS A 169 0.97 -2.04 7.17
N LYS A 170 0.04 -1.51 7.96
CA LYS A 170 -1.32 -1.26 7.49
C LYS A 170 -1.29 -0.18 6.40
N TYR A 171 -2.03 -0.42 5.33
CA TYR A 171 -2.28 0.55 4.28
C TYR A 171 -3.77 0.92 4.25
N SER A 172 -4.11 2.20 4.18
CA SER A 172 -5.49 2.67 4.07
C SER A 172 -5.55 4.11 3.57
N ASN A 173 -6.43 4.39 2.63
CA ASN A 173 -6.71 5.72 2.06
C ASN A 173 -5.43 6.47 1.63
N GLY A 174 -4.55 5.78 0.92
CA GLY A 174 -3.31 6.36 0.41
C GLY A 174 -2.25 6.64 1.48
N LYS A 175 -2.38 6.04 2.67
CA LYS A 175 -1.41 6.20 3.76
C LYS A 175 -0.90 4.86 4.26
N LEU A 176 0.42 4.77 4.40
CA LEU A 176 1.10 3.66 5.03
C LEU A 176 1.33 3.99 6.51
N TYR A 177 0.92 3.08 7.39
CA TYR A 177 1.05 3.23 8.85
C TYR A 177 2.21 2.35 9.32
N THR A 178 3.31 2.98 9.72
CA THR A 178 4.57 2.33 10.11
C THR A 178 4.80 2.25 11.62
N ASN A 179 3.81 2.63 12.43
CA ASN A 179 3.91 2.68 13.90
C ASN A 179 2.90 1.72 14.58
N SER A 180 1.94 2.20 15.33
CA SER A 180 1.02 1.42 16.18
C SER A 180 0.24 0.29 15.48
N ASN A 181 0.14 0.30 14.15
CA ASN A 181 -0.53 -0.72 13.35
C ASN A 181 0.43 -1.67 12.62
N THR A 182 1.70 -1.62 12.95
CA THR A 182 2.74 -2.49 12.39
C THR A 182 2.77 -3.82 13.12
N ILE A 183 2.83 -4.91 12.35
CA ILE A 183 3.04 -6.26 12.88
C ILE A 183 4.45 -6.68 12.49
N TRP A 184 5.24 -7.01 13.50
CA TRP A 184 6.61 -7.49 13.34
C TRP A 184 6.65 -9.01 13.42
N MET A 185 7.30 -9.65 12.46
CA MET A 185 7.56 -11.08 12.49
C MET A 185 9.00 -11.34 12.10
N ALA A 186 9.68 -12.21 12.83
CA ALA A 186 11.02 -12.64 12.48
C ALA A 186 11.17 -14.17 12.64
N ALA A 187 11.94 -14.79 11.76
CA ALA A 187 12.25 -16.21 11.80
C ALA A 187 13.71 -16.43 11.50
N THR A 188 14.39 -17.13 12.41
CA THR A 188 15.73 -17.71 12.20
C THR A 188 15.62 -19.21 12.02
N SER A 189 16.75 -19.91 11.86
CA SER A 189 16.77 -21.38 11.82
C SER A 189 16.18 -22.04 13.07
N SER A 190 16.20 -21.36 14.22
CA SER A 190 15.84 -21.94 15.53
C SER A 190 14.93 -21.08 16.39
N SER A 191 14.55 -19.89 15.94
CA SER A 191 13.75 -18.93 16.73
C SER A 191 12.70 -18.22 15.88
N TRP A 192 11.52 -18.04 16.45
CA TRP A 192 10.37 -17.36 15.81
C TRP A 192 9.80 -16.32 16.75
N SER A 193 9.50 -15.13 16.21
CA SER A 193 8.90 -14.05 16.98
C SER A 193 7.71 -13.41 16.28
N TYR A 194 6.80 -12.82 17.09
CA TYR A 194 5.66 -12.03 16.65
C TYR A 194 5.50 -10.84 17.60
N ASN A 195 5.55 -9.63 17.07
CA ASN A 195 5.58 -8.40 17.86
C ASN A 195 6.61 -8.46 18.99
N GLN A 196 7.84 -8.86 18.65
CA GLN A 196 9.00 -8.99 19.56
C GLN A 196 8.86 -10.06 20.66
N LYS A 197 7.78 -10.85 20.66
CA LYS A 197 7.59 -11.95 21.59
C LYS A 197 7.93 -13.27 20.92
N ARG A 198 8.74 -14.09 21.60
CA ARG A 198 9.05 -15.46 21.11
C ARG A 198 7.78 -16.30 21.06
N ILE A 199 7.60 -17.04 19.97
CA ILE A 199 6.47 -17.95 19.75
C ILE A 199 6.95 -19.28 19.20
N SER A 200 6.07 -20.28 19.14
CA SER A 200 6.38 -21.55 18.50
C SER A 200 6.44 -21.41 16.96
N ARG A 201 7.14 -22.31 16.30
CA ARG A 201 7.19 -22.40 14.83
C ARG A 201 5.79 -22.51 14.22
N SER A 202 4.93 -23.35 14.80
CA SER A 202 3.57 -23.56 14.32
C SER A 202 2.72 -22.28 14.44
N SER A 203 2.83 -21.58 15.57
CA SER A 203 2.16 -20.27 15.78
C SER A 203 2.65 -19.23 14.79
N TYR A 204 3.97 -19.17 14.53
CA TYR A 204 4.55 -18.28 13.52
C TYR A 204 3.94 -18.56 12.14
N GLN A 205 3.96 -19.82 11.70
CA GLN A 205 3.43 -20.24 10.40
C GLN A 205 1.95 -19.92 10.25
N ALA A 206 1.14 -20.16 11.28
CA ALA A 206 -0.28 -19.83 11.26
C ALA A 206 -0.54 -18.33 11.11
N LYS A 207 0.20 -17.50 11.88
CA LYS A 207 0.13 -16.02 11.79
C LYS A 207 0.58 -15.52 10.42
N TYR A 208 1.70 -16.01 9.91
CA TYR A 208 2.23 -15.65 8.60
C TYR A 208 1.23 -15.99 7.48
N LYS A 209 0.69 -17.21 7.46
CA LYS A 209 -0.37 -17.61 6.51
C LYS A 209 -1.59 -16.68 6.57
N SER A 210 -2.02 -16.31 7.77
CA SER A 210 -3.13 -15.37 7.96
C SER A 210 -2.81 -13.98 7.38
N LEU A 211 -1.64 -13.43 7.65
CA LEU A 211 -1.23 -12.10 7.18
C LEU A 211 -1.02 -12.04 5.67
N THR A 212 -0.50 -13.10 5.08
CA THR A 212 -0.13 -13.16 3.65
C THR A 212 -1.19 -13.79 2.76
N ASN A 213 -2.37 -14.16 3.30
CA ASN A 213 -3.37 -14.91 2.56
C ASN A 213 -2.78 -16.21 1.93
N ASN A 214 -2.09 -17.00 2.74
CA ASN A 214 -1.33 -18.20 2.31
C ASN A 214 -0.28 -17.89 1.22
N GLY A 215 0.39 -16.75 1.29
CA GLY A 215 1.41 -16.35 0.34
C GLY A 215 0.88 -15.94 -1.04
N LYS A 216 -0.42 -15.70 -1.19
CA LYS A 216 -1.01 -15.32 -2.48
C LYS A 216 -0.68 -13.86 -2.82
N GLY A 217 0.28 -13.67 -3.70
CA GLY A 217 0.68 -12.38 -4.27
C GLY A 217 -0.01 -12.08 -5.61
N TYR A 218 0.46 -11.02 -6.27
CA TYR A 218 -0.01 -10.57 -7.57
C TYR A 218 1.05 -10.83 -8.65
N THR A 219 0.61 -10.99 -9.89
CA THR A 219 1.50 -11.04 -11.06
C THR A 219 1.63 -9.66 -11.65
N MET A 220 2.85 -9.19 -11.83
CA MET A 220 3.15 -7.90 -12.46
C MET A 220 3.27 -8.03 -13.99
N LYS A 221 2.99 -6.93 -14.69
CA LYS A 221 3.17 -6.79 -16.14
C LYS A 221 4.49 -6.11 -16.42
N ILE A 222 5.19 -6.54 -17.49
CA ILE A 222 6.39 -5.84 -17.97
C ILE A 222 5.94 -4.52 -18.63
N TYR A 223 6.64 -3.45 -18.30
CA TYR A 223 6.48 -2.16 -18.93
C TYR A 223 7.38 -2.10 -20.18
N ASN A 224 6.75 -2.10 -21.34
CA ASN A 224 7.41 -2.01 -22.66
C ASN A 224 7.57 -0.56 -23.09
#